data_a947cceb97ebfcfcd0346f893f3cdb60
#
_entry.id   a947cceb97ebfcfcd0346f893f3cdb60
#
_cell.length_a   1.000
_cell.length_b   1.000
_cell.length_c   1.000
_cell.angle_alpha   90.00
_cell.angle_beta   90.00
_cell.angle_gamma   90.00
#
_symmetry.space_group_name_H-M   'P 1'
#
loop_
_entity.id
_entity.type
_entity.pdbx_description
1 polymer ?
#
loop_
_entity_poly.entity_id
_entity_poly.type
_entity_poly.pdbx_seq_one_letter_code
_entity_poly.pdbx_strand_id
1 'polypeptide(L)'
;MGRLVSPWLCVSLAMTLPTLASAQGPGPQSAGTRAEVLKQAREEKQKTAAPYTPNALERGMYIAERRLAPLLAAPDGVHLKLGSLTTGSGFAYGAGYRNRRLFDREGAVTAWAAASLKRYWALEARFDLPDLADGRLFIGAYARRQTYPQEDFFGVGPDARRNDHTTFQLTNTIVGGRAGVKPAPLITAGGGLEYSRPEVGRGRNSSLPTIEDRFTDATAPGLSGTRNFLRTIAFVDVDYRQPKNARRGGWYRLEASHVRDRADAFTFRRLDVDLRQYASILAERRVFAVRLFASTSDPASGARVPFHLMPSLGGHDTLRGFRDYRFRGPHAILTQTEYRWEIWSGLDAALFYDAGKVALRRADLDFRRLEDAYGFGFRFNTDNGTIFRIDAGFGSRDGKHLYIVFGDVF
;
A
#
# COMPACT_ATOMS: atom_id res chain seq x y z
N MET A 1 12.03 -42.92 -28.44
CA MET A 1 12.56 -42.13 -29.55
C MET A 1 11.84 -40.82 -29.63
N GLY A 2 12.56 -39.70 -29.67
CA GLY A 2 12.02 -38.37 -29.92
C GLY A 2 12.08 -37.39 -28.73
N ARG A 3 13.28 -36.92 -28.37
CA ARG A 3 13.50 -35.73 -27.55
C ARG A 3 13.20 -34.49 -28.39
N LEU A 4 12.39 -33.55 -27.87
CA LEU A 4 12.36 -32.18 -28.39
C LEU A 4 12.76 -31.23 -27.27
N VAL A 5 13.89 -30.61 -27.48
CA VAL A 5 14.56 -29.60 -26.67
C VAL A 5 13.91 -28.26 -26.97
N SER A 6 13.49 -27.53 -25.93
CA SER A 6 13.00 -26.15 -26.05
C SER A 6 14.18 -25.18 -26.00
N PRO A 7 14.31 -24.22 -26.92
CA PRO A 7 15.41 -23.25 -26.89
C PRO A 7 15.12 -22.09 -25.94
N TRP A 8 16.10 -21.81 -25.13
CA TRP A 8 16.23 -20.57 -24.34
C TRP A 8 16.46 -19.38 -25.28
N LEU A 9 15.59 -18.40 -25.26
CA LEU A 9 15.82 -17.13 -25.95
C LEU A 9 16.66 -16.24 -25.03
N CYS A 10 17.98 -16.25 -25.26
CA CYS A 10 18.88 -15.19 -24.80
C CYS A 10 18.71 -13.98 -25.68
N VAL A 11 18.08 -12.93 -25.16
CA VAL A 11 18.08 -11.60 -25.82
C VAL A 11 19.41 -10.93 -25.49
N SER A 12 20.37 -11.07 -26.40
CA SER A 12 21.64 -10.33 -26.39
C SER A 12 21.38 -8.93 -26.94
N LEU A 13 21.37 -7.92 -26.07
CA LEU A 13 21.35 -6.51 -26.47
C LEU A 13 22.73 -6.13 -27.00
N ALA A 14 22.92 -6.19 -28.30
CA ALA A 14 24.14 -5.69 -28.95
C ALA A 14 24.12 -4.15 -28.96
N MET A 15 24.95 -3.54 -28.11
CA MET A 15 25.27 -2.11 -28.23
C MET A 15 26.20 -1.90 -29.46
N THR A 16 25.65 -1.37 -30.52
CA THR A 16 26.46 -0.82 -31.63
C THR A 16 26.97 0.56 -31.24
N LEU A 17 28.26 0.65 -31.00
CA LEU A 17 28.97 1.92 -30.87
C LEU A 17 29.12 2.55 -32.26
N PRO A 18 28.75 3.83 -32.46
CA PRO A 18 29.06 4.50 -33.71
C PRO A 18 30.57 4.82 -33.78
N THR A 19 31.19 4.43 -34.87
CA THR A 19 32.56 4.78 -35.24
C THR A 19 32.69 6.28 -35.39
N LEU A 20 33.61 6.86 -34.64
CA LEU A 20 34.03 8.24 -34.76
C LEU A 20 34.77 8.44 -36.09
N ALA A 21 34.16 9.14 -37.02
CA ALA A 21 34.82 9.68 -38.20
C ALA A 21 35.66 10.89 -37.79
N SER A 22 36.94 10.80 -38.00
CA SER A 22 37.91 11.90 -37.80
C SER A 22 37.66 12.96 -38.86
N ALA A 23 37.08 14.09 -38.49
CA ALA A 23 37.15 15.32 -39.30
C ALA A 23 38.31 16.19 -38.79
N GLN A 24 39.36 16.26 -39.55
CA GLN A 24 40.42 17.25 -39.38
C GLN A 24 39.93 18.61 -39.89
N GLY A 25 39.79 19.57 -39.00
CA GLY A 25 39.53 20.98 -39.31
C GLY A 25 40.57 21.87 -38.64
N PRO A 26 40.78 23.14 -39.07
CA PRO A 26 42.02 23.89 -38.93
C PRO A 26 42.36 24.39 -37.53
N GLY A 27 43.63 24.44 -37.26
CA GLY A 27 44.56 25.03 -36.34
C GLY A 27 44.10 25.60 -34.95
N PRO A 28 45.00 25.60 -33.94
CA PRO A 28 44.66 25.79 -32.54
C PRO A 28 44.46 27.25 -32.16
N GLN A 29 43.21 27.63 -31.92
CA GLN A 29 42.95 28.72 -30.99
C GLN A 29 42.89 28.10 -29.59
N SER A 30 43.55 28.74 -28.61
CA SER A 30 43.66 28.33 -27.22
C SER A 30 42.30 28.03 -26.60
N ALA A 31 41.88 26.80 -26.75
CA ALA A 31 40.67 26.34 -26.12
C ALA A 31 40.94 26.08 -24.62
N GLY A 32 40.34 26.88 -23.78
CA GLY A 32 40.30 26.61 -22.35
C GLY A 32 39.87 25.17 -22.09
N THR A 33 40.34 24.61 -21.01
CA THR A 33 40.01 23.21 -20.66
C THR A 33 38.48 23.00 -20.68
N ARG A 34 38.03 21.80 -21.03
CA ARG A 34 36.60 21.45 -21.04
C ARG A 34 35.89 21.85 -19.73
N ALA A 35 36.61 21.87 -18.62
CA ALA A 35 36.16 22.35 -17.33
C ALA A 35 35.88 23.86 -17.33
N GLU A 36 36.74 24.66 -17.96
CA GLU A 36 36.59 26.12 -18.08
C GLU A 36 35.43 26.51 -19.00
N VAL A 37 35.26 25.80 -20.12
CA VAL A 37 34.12 26.00 -21.02
C VAL A 37 32.79 25.65 -20.32
N LEU A 38 32.74 24.56 -19.55
CA LEU A 38 31.56 24.20 -18.76
C LEU A 38 31.30 25.19 -17.61
N LYS A 39 32.36 25.77 -17.00
CA LYS A 39 32.23 26.78 -15.97
C LYS A 39 31.67 28.08 -16.55
N GLN A 40 32.24 28.56 -17.69
CA GLN A 40 31.72 29.71 -18.40
C GLN A 40 30.28 29.55 -18.85
N ALA A 41 29.91 28.39 -19.41
CA ALA A 41 28.52 28.10 -19.79
C ALA A 41 27.56 28.06 -18.60
N ARG A 42 28.04 27.67 -17.42
CA ARG A 42 27.22 27.74 -16.17
C ARG A 42 27.09 29.18 -15.68
N GLU A 43 28.15 29.96 -15.73
CA GLU A 43 28.14 31.37 -15.33
C GLU A 43 27.29 32.24 -16.27
N GLU A 44 27.31 31.97 -17.58
CA GLU A 44 26.42 32.61 -18.54
C GLU A 44 24.95 32.21 -18.32
N LYS A 45 24.67 30.93 -18.08
CA LYS A 45 23.32 30.48 -17.71
C LYS A 45 22.85 31.10 -16.40
N GLN A 46 23.74 31.32 -15.42
CA GLN A 46 23.36 32.00 -14.18
C GLN A 46 23.06 33.49 -14.41
N LYS A 47 23.77 34.15 -15.30
CA LYS A 47 23.53 35.58 -15.63
C LYS A 47 22.29 35.82 -16.47
N THR A 48 21.89 34.82 -17.27
CA THR A 48 20.69 34.89 -18.13
C THR A 48 19.46 34.21 -17.52
N ALA A 49 19.62 33.55 -16.36
CA ALA A 49 18.52 32.95 -15.65
C ALA A 49 17.57 34.02 -15.10
N ALA A 50 16.45 34.25 -15.77
CA ALA A 50 15.39 35.06 -15.20
C ALA A 50 14.91 34.40 -13.88
N PRO A 51 14.55 35.23 -12.86
CA PRO A 51 14.00 34.69 -11.63
C PRO A 51 12.81 33.77 -11.94
N TYR A 52 12.86 32.55 -11.42
CA TYR A 52 11.79 31.58 -11.62
C TYR A 52 10.47 32.17 -11.11
N THR A 53 9.52 32.37 -12.01
CA THR A 53 8.17 32.78 -11.66
C THR A 53 7.25 31.56 -11.73
N PRO A 54 6.72 31.08 -10.57
CA PRO A 54 5.81 29.94 -10.56
C PRO A 54 4.61 30.20 -11.45
N ASN A 55 4.27 29.23 -12.29
CA ASN A 55 3.06 29.30 -13.12
C ASN A 55 1.78 29.22 -12.26
N ALA A 56 0.61 29.40 -12.85
CA ALA A 56 -0.66 29.41 -12.13
C ALA A 56 -0.96 28.07 -11.41
N LEU A 57 -0.54 26.93 -12.02
CA LEU A 57 -0.70 25.61 -11.44
C LEU A 57 0.23 25.40 -10.24
N GLU A 58 1.50 25.82 -10.34
CA GLU A 58 2.47 25.74 -9.24
C GLU A 58 2.07 26.65 -8.07
N ARG A 59 1.54 27.83 -8.36
CA ARG A 59 0.95 28.69 -7.32
C ARG A 59 -0.24 28.04 -6.66
N GLY A 60 -1.12 27.39 -7.43
CA GLY A 60 -2.25 26.62 -6.92
C GLY A 60 -1.80 25.46 -6.03
N MET A 61 -0.79 24.71 -6.45
CA MET A 61 -0.18 23.61 -5.67
C MET A 61 0.48 24.14 -4.39
N TYR A 62 1.21 25.23 -4.44
CA TYR A 62 1.82 25.85 -3.27
C TYR A 62 0.78 26.35 -2.25
N ILE A 63 -0.34 26.90 -2.74
CA ILE A 63 -1.48 27.30 -1.88
C ILE A 63 -2.14 26.05 -1.28
N ALA A 64 -2.34 24.99 -2.08
CA ALA A 64 -2.88 23.72 -1.60
C ALA A 64 -1.96 23.08 -0.55
N GLU A 65 -0.66 23.06 -0.78
CA GLU A 65 0.31 22.56 0.19
C GLU A 65 0.27 23.36 1.50
N ARG A 66 0.33 24.70 1.43
CA ARG A 66 0.29 25.53 2.65
C ARG A 66 -1.03 25.49 3.42
N ARG A 67 -2.16 25.31 2.73
CA ARG A 67 -3.48 25.34 3.36
C ARG A 67 -4.05 23.95 3.64
N LEU A 68 -3.81 22.97 2.77
CA LEU A 68 -4.40 21.62 2.89
C LEU A 68 -3.46 20.64 3.61
N ALA A 69 -2.15 20.71 3.40
CA ALA A 69 -1.22 19.80 4.06
C ALA A 69 -1.27 19.89 5.60
N PRO A 70 -1.35 21.07 6.23
CA PRO A 70 -1.54 21.16 7.68
C PRO A 70 -2.83 20.52 8.18
N LEU A 71 -3.93 20.58 7.39
CA LEU A 71 -5.20 19.95 7.73
C LEU A 71 -5.13 18.43 7.64
N LEU A 72 -4.29 17.89 6.74
CA LEU A 72 -4.10 16.45 6.51
C LEU A 72 -3.00 15.86 7.39
N ALA A 73 -2.05 16.68 7.83
CA ALA A 73 -0.87 16.25 8.59
C ALA A 73 -1.16 15.82 10.04
N ALA A 74 -2.39 15.92 10.52
CA ALA A 74 -2.80 15.61 11.89
C ALA A 74 -1.82 16.21 12.93
N PRO A 75 -1.86 17.56 13.16
CA PRO A 75 -0.99 18.23 14.12
C PRO A 75 -1.25 17.74 15.55
N ASP A 76 -0.36 18.12 16.49
CA ASP A 76 -0.62 17.89 17.91
C ASP A 76 -1.83 18.72 18.37
N GLY A 77 -2.56 18.20 19.35
CA GLY A 77 -3.84 18.74 19.78
C GLY A 77 -5.01 18.17 18.98
N VAL A 78 -6.10 18.91 18.94
CA VAL A 78 -7.31 18.56 18.19
C VAL A 78 -7.11 18.87 16.72
N HIS A 79 -7.44 17.93 15.86
CA HIS A 79 -7.31 18.09 14.41
C HIS A 79 -8.46 17.42 13.66
N LEU A 80 -8.65 17.82 12.40
CA LEU A 80 -9.58 17.16 11.50
C LEU A 80 -9.00 15.84 11.01
N LYS A 81 -9.81 14.78 11.02
CA LYS A 81 -9.51 13.50 10.39
C LYS A 81 -10.22 13.46 9.04
N LEU A 82 -9.42 13.50 7.95
CA LEU A 82 -9.93 13.47 6.59
C LEU A 82 -9.28 12.29 5.86
N GLY A 83 -9.98 11.70 4.87
CA GLY A 83 -9.44 10.61 4.04
C GLY A 83 -10.46 9.51 3.79
N SER A 84 -10.01 8.25 3.78
CA SER A 84 -10.85 7.06 3.70
C SER A 84 -10.67 6.20 4.94
N LEU A 85 -11.67 5.40 5.29
CA LEU A 85 -11.60 4.46 6.42
C LEU A 85 -11.10 3.07 5.99
N THR A 86 -11.49 2.67 4.82
CA THR A 86 -11.11 1.42 4.14
C THR A 86 -11.37 1.56 2.64
N THR A 87 -10.85 0.62 1.86
CA THR A 87 -11.16 0.48 0.45
C THR A 87 -12.67 0.47 0.26
N GLY A 88 -13.20 1.24 -0.69
CA GLY A 88 -14.63 1.33 -0.96
C GLY A 88 -15.45 2.24 -0.03
N SER A 89 -14.92 2.68 1.11
CA SER A 89 -15.66 3.51 2.08
C SER A 89 -16.04 4.90 1.55
N GLY A 90 -15.36 5.37 0.50
CA GLY A 90 -15.46 6.75 0.03
C GLY A 90 -14.77 7.74 0.99
N PHE A 91 -15.03 9.02 0.78
CA PHE A 91 -14.47 10.08 1.62
C PHE A 91 -15.07 10.03 3.02
N ALA A 92 -14.20 10.05 4.03
CA ALA A 92 -14.54 10.08 5.43
C ALA A 92 -14.01 11.38 6.09
N TYR A 93 -14.75 11.86 7.05
CA TYR A 93 -14.41 13.02 7.85
C TYR A 93 -14.68 12.76 9.33
N GLY A 94 -13.94 13.44 10.18
CA GLY A 94 -14.05 13.25 11.61
C GLY A 94 -13.11 14.17 12.38
N ALA A 95 -12.90 13.84 13.63
CA ALA A 95 -12.00 14.56 14.52
C ALA A 95 -11.00 13.60 15.16
N GLY A 96 -9.83 14.12 15.45
CA GLY A 96 -8.78 13.42 16.17
C GLY A 96 -8.09 14.30 17.19
N TYR A 97 -7.44 13.68 18.11
CA TYR A 97 -6.51 14.28 19.06
C TYR A 97 -5.19 13.54 19.00
N ARG A 98 -4.09 14.28 19.02
CA ARG A 98 -2.74 13.72 19.07
C ARG A 98 -1.90 14.48 20.08
N ASN A 99 -1.10 13.74 20.85
CA ASN A 99 -0.04 14.28 21.68
C ASN A 99 1.21 13.44 21.44
N ARG A 100 2.30 14.06 20.98
CA ARG A 100 3.57 13.40 20.66
C ARG A 100 4.61 13.48 21.79
N ARG A 101 4.32 14.20 22.85
CA ARG A 101 5.21 14.33 24.01
C ARG A 101 4.54 13.69 25.22
N LEU A 102 4.97 12.49 25.54
CA LEU A 102 4.50 11.76 26.69
C LEU A 102 5.66 11.55 27.67
N PHE A 103 5.48 11.95 28.93
CA PHE A 103 6.48 11.74 29.99
C PHE A 103 7.86 12.32 29.65
N ASP A 104 7.93 13.49 29.00
CA ASP A 104 9.16 14.15 28.50
C ASP A 104 9.99 13.27 27.56
N ARG A 105 9.36 12.31 26.90
CA ARG A 105 9.95 11.40 25.91
C ARG A 105 9.20 11.47 24.58
N GLU A 106 9.85 10.98 23.54
CA GLU A 106 9.16 10.70 22.29
C GLU A 106 8.14 9.58 22.51
N GLY A 107 6.89 9.93 22.39
CA GLY A 107 5.76 9.01 22.51
C GLY A 107 4.53 9.65 21.91
N ALA A 108 3.54 8.86 21.54
CA ALA A 108 2.32 9.39 20.98
C ALA A 108 1.08 8.74 21.63
N VAL A 109 0.14 9.59 22.04
CA VAL A 109 -1.26 9.19 22.19
C VAL A 109 -2.02 9.79 21.02
N THR A 110 -2.76 8.96 20.32
CA THR A 110 -3.63 9.39 19.21
C THR A 110 -5.00 8.78 19.45
N ALA A 111 -6.03 9.60 19.38
CA ALA A 111 -7.42 9.13 19.38
C ALA A 111 -8.16 9.83 18.24
N TRP A 112 -9.00 9.11 17.50
CA TRP A 112 -9.80 9.71 16.46
C TRP A 112 -11.11 8.96 16.26
N ALA A 113 -12.11 9.67 15.75
CA ALA A 113 -13.36 9.11 15.29
C ALA A 113 -13.72 9.74 13.94
N ALA A 114 -14.13 8.94 12.99
CA ALA A 114 -14.52 9.40 11.65
C ALA A 114 -15.63 8.55 11.05
N ALA A 115 -16.41 9.17 10.16
CA ALA A 115 -17.48 8.53 9.40
C ALA A 115 -17.46 8.98 7.95
N SER A 116 -17.96 8.14 7.05
CA SER A 116 -18.11 8.45 5.63
C SER A 116 -19.56 8.66 5.22
N LEU A 117 -19.77 9.31 4.07
CA LEU A 117 -21.11 9.48 3.49
C LEU A 117 -21.80 8.15 3.19
N LYS A 118 -21.04 7.08 2.98
CA LYS A 118 -21.56 5.71 2.82
C LYS A 118 -21.86 5.01 4.16
N ARG A 119 -21.88 5.75 5.27
CA ARG A 119 -22.17 5.28 6.64
C ARG A 119 -21.14 4.31 7.21
N TYR A 120 -19.91 4.25 6.64
CA TYR A 120 -18.78 3.63 7.31
C TYR A 120 -18.37 4.50 8.47
N TRP A 121 -18.03 3.90 9.60
CA TRP A 121 -17.47 4.64 10.71
C TRP A 121 -16.43 3.82 11.45
N ALA A 122 -15.49 4.51 12.06
CA ALA A 122 -14.50 3.90 12.93
C ALA A 122 -14.05 4.90 14.00
N LEU A 123 -13.67 4.37 15.14
CA LEU A 123 -12.94 5.06 16.18
C LEU A 123 -11.71 4.24 16.57
N GLU A 124 -10.62 4.94 16.88
CA GLU A 124 -9.37 4.30 17.29
C GLU A 124 -8.71 5.15 18.38
N ALA A 125 -8.16 4.45 19.37
CA ALA A 125 -7.23 5.03 20.32
C ALA A 125 -5.92 4.22 20.23
N ARG A 126 -4.79 4.92 20.19
CA ARG A 126 -3.46 4.34 20.07
C ARG A 126 -2.49 5.03 21.03
N PHE A 127 -1.64 4.23 21.62
CA PHE A 127 -0.54 4.63 22.45
C PHE A 127 0.74 4.01 21.88
N ASP A 128 1.76 4.81 21.63
CA ASP A 128 3.04 4.36 21.10
C ASP A 128 4.18 5.02 21.87
N LEU A 129 5.13 4.22 22.33
CA LEU A 129 6.43 4.64 22.87
C LEU A 129 7.52 4.02 21.99
N PRO A 130 7.99 4.74 20.96
CA PRO A 130 8.90 4.18 19.96
C PRO A 130 10.36 4.07 20.43
N ASP A 131 10.78 4.83 21.48
CA ASP A 131 12.18 5.02 21.85
C ASP A 131 12.39 4.81 23.37
N LEU A 132 12.17 3.59 23.80
CA LEU A 132 12.54 3.12 25.14
C LEU A 132 13.98 2.59 25.12
N ALA A 133 14.67 2.67 26.26
CA ALA A 133 16.05 2.18 26.42
C ALA A 133 16.99 2.69 25.32
N ASP A 134 17.09 4.02 25.20
CA ASP A 134 17.92 4.71 24.20
C ASP A 134 17.59 4.32 22.73
N GLY A 135 16.29 4.21 22.44
CA GLY A 135 15.78 3.90 21.09
C GLY A 135 15.87 2.42 20.71
N ARG A 136 16.25 1.54 21.64
CA ARG A 136 16.41 0.10 21.35
C ARG A 136 15.12 -0.69 21.50
N LEU A 137 14.17 -0.19 22.27
CA LEU A 137 12.91 -0.87 22.54
C LEU A 137 11.73 0.00 22.11
N PHE A 138 10.65 -0.62 21.75
CA PHE A 138 9.36 0.04 21.55
C PHE A 138 8.23 -0.77 22.18
N ILE A 139 7.18 -0.08 22.57
CA ILE A 139 5.90 -0.66 22.97
C ILE A 139 4.77 0.18 22.41
N GLY A 140 3.69 -0.46 22.02
CA GLY A 140 2.48 0.20 21.58
C GLY A 140 1.25 -0.60 21.93
N ALA A 141 0.14 0.10 22.11
CA ALA A 141 -1.17 -0.48 22.34
C ALA A 141 -2.22 0.26 21.52
N TYR A 142 -3.28 -0.43 21.13
CA TYR A 142 -4.36 0.18 20.38
C TYR A 142 -5.69 -0.50 20.68
N ALA A 143 -6.75 0.29 20.56
CA ALA A 143 -8.12 -0.19 20.55
C ALA A 143 -8.86 0.46 19.41
N ARG A 144 -9.62 -0.34 18.64
CA ARG A 144 -10.39 0.12 17.49
C ARG A 144 -11.77 -0.52 17.49
N ARG A 145 -12.79 0.27 17.21
CA ARG A 145 -14.12 -0.22 16.87
C ARG A 145 -14.56 0.38 15.54
N GLN A 146 -15.11 -0.46 14.68
CA GLN A 146 -15.51 -0.06 13.34
C GLN A 146 -16.78 -0.78 12.90
N THR A 147 -17.56 -0.12 12.03
CA THR A 147 -18.68 -0.73 11.31
C THR A 147 -18.58 -0.34 9.85
N TYR A 148 -18.46 -1.33 9.00
CA TYR A 148 -18.40 -1.23 7.56
C TYR A 148 -19.65 -1.84 6.98
N PRO A 149 -20.66 -1.03 6.58
CA PRO A 149 -22.02 -1.51 6.34
C PRO A 149 -22.18 -2.23 5.00
N GLN A 150 -21.23 -2.15 4.08
CA GLN A 150 -21.37 -2.67 2.71
C GLN A 150 -20.01 -3.03 2.10
N GLU A 151 -19.34 -4.03 2.70
CA GLU A 151 -18.13 -4.63 2.13
C GLU A 151 -18.50 -5.55 0.97
N ASP A 152 -17.74 -5.47 -0.12
CA ASP A 152 -17.97 -6.30 -1.31
C ASP A 152 -17.49 -7.73 -1.11
N PHE A 153 -18.28 -8.69 -1.64
CA PHE A 153 -17.93 -10.10 -1.65
C PHE A 153 -18.41 -10.77 -2.93
N PHE A 154 -17.54 -11.59 -3.54
CA PHE A 154 -17.79 -12.27 -4.81
C PHE A 154 -17.65 -13.81 -4.71
N GLY A 155 -17.36 -14.31 -3.50
CA GLY A 155 -17.03 -15.71 -3.24
C GLY A 155 -15.57 -15.89 -2.84
N VAL A 156 -15.20 -17.13 -2.55
CA VAL A 156 -13.85 -17.55 -2.14
C VAL A 156 -13.19 -18.32 -3.27
N GLY A 157 -11.95 -17.97 -3.59
CA GLY A 157 -11.13 -18.64 -4.61
C GLY A 157 -10.93 -17.83 -5.89
N PRO A 158 -10.07 -18.32 -6.79
CA PRO A 158 -9.72 -17.64 -8.03
C PRO A 158 -10.87 -17.60 -9.05
N ASP A 159 -11.80 -18.56 -8.97
CA ASP A 159 -12.93 -18.72 -9.88
C ASP A 159 -14.18 -17.93 -9.46
N ALA A 160 -14.07 -17.10 -8.41
CA ALA A 160 -15.17 -16.25 -7.96
C ALA A 160 -15.70 -15.38 -9.11
N ARG A 161 -17.01 -15.44 -9.38
CA ARG A 161 -17.63 -14.80 -10.55
C ARG A 161 -18.02 -13.35 -10.23
N ARG A 162 -17.86 -12.46 -11.22
CA ARG A 162 -18.30 -11.06 -11.09
C ARG A 162 -19.81 -10.95 -10.79
N ASN A 163 -20.61 -11.86 -11.35
CA ASN A 163 -22.07 -11.86 -11.18
C ASN A 163 -22.53 -12.34 -9.81
N ASP A 164 -21.63 -12.95 -9.02
CA ASP A 164 -21.93 -13.35 -7.64
C ASP A 164 -21.70 -12.22 -6.64
N HIS A 165 -21.61 -10.99 -7.13
CA HIS A 165 -21.43 -9.78 -6.32
C HIS A 165 -22.54 -9.63 -5.28
N THR A 166 -22.13 -9.60 -4.04
CA THR A 166 -22.96 -9.38 -2.85
C THR A 166 -22.28 -8.39 -1.91
N THR A 167 -22.99 -7.92 -0.92
CA THR A 167 -22.41 -7.09 0.15
C THR A 167 -22.72 -7.67 1.52
N PHE A 168 -21.87 -7.37 2.49
CA PHE A 168 -22.08 -7.69 3.89
C PHE A 168 -21.67 -6.53 4.79
N GLN A 169 -22.24 -6.49 5.99
CA GLN A 169 -21.79 -5.59 7.03
C GLN A 169 -20.70 -6.28 7.86
N LEU A 170 -19.61 -5.58 8.14
CA LEU A 170 -18.58 -6.01 9.07
C LEU A 170 -18.49 -5.03 10.23
N THR A 171 -18.88 -5.46 11.43
CA THR A 171 -18.59 -4.73 12.67
C THR A 171 -17.45 -5.44 13.39
N ASN A 172 -16.43 -4.72 13.81
CA ASN A 172 -15.29 -5.34 14.49
C ASN A 172 -14.81 -4.47 15.67
N THR A 173 -14.53 -5.14 16.77
CA THR A 173 -13.82 -4.55 17.92
C THR A 173 -12.46 -5.21 18.01
N ILE A 174 -11.40 -4.42 18.03
CA ILE A 174 -10.02 -4.87 18.03
C ILE A 174 -9.32 -4.19 19.21
N VAL A 175 -8.61 -4.97 20.04
CA VAL A 175 -7.72 -4.48 21.09
C VAL A 175 -6.41 -5.22 20.98
N GLY A 176 -5.30 -4.50 20.95
CA GLY A 176 -4.01 -5.16 20.78
C GLY A 176 -2.86 -4.37 21.38
N GLY A 177 -1.74 -5.06 21.50
CA GLY A 177 -0.48 -4.48 21.90
C GLY A 177 0.69 -5.11 21.15
N ARG A 178 1.74 -4.33 20.94
CA ARG A 178 2.99 -4.75 20.29
C ARG A 178 4.17 -4.26 21.11
N ALA A 179 5.21 -5.08 21.14
CA ALA A 179 6.49 -4.71 21.73
C ALA A 179 7.61 -5.34 20.93
N GLY A 180 8.80 -4.76 20.99
CA GLY A 180 9.93 -5.32 20.28
C GLY A 180 11.21 -4.51 20.46
N VAL A 181 12.20 -4.89 19.69
CA VAL A 181 13.57 -4.38 19.75
C VAL A 181 13.99 -3.80 18.39
N LYS A 182 14.89 -2.84 18.42
CA LYS A 182 15.60 -2.30 17.27
C LYS A 182 17.08 -2.71 17.39
N PRO A 183 17.46 -3.92 16.95
CA PRO A 183 18.84 -4.41 17.09
C PRO A 183 19.83 -3.64 16.23
N ALA A 184 19.36 -2.97 15.19
CA ALA A 184 20.14 -2.08 14.34
C ALA A 184 19.24 -0.94 13.82
N PRO A 185 19.80 0.19 13.33
CA PRO A 185 19.02 1.36 12.91
C PRO A 185 17.94 1.09 11.84
N LEU A 186 18.15 0.05 11.02
CA LEU A 186 17.27 -0.31 9.91
C LEU A 186 16.38 -1.52 10.22
N ILE A 187 16.58 -2.19 11.33
CA ILE A 187 15.93 -3.45 11.66
C ILE A 187 15.05 -3.28 12.90
N THR A 188 13.81 -3.68 12.79
CA THR A 188 12.86 -3.77 13.90
C THR A 188 12.33 -5.19 13.98
N ALA A 189 12.40 -5.81 15.15
CA ALA A 189 11.83 -7.13 15.40
C ALA A 189 10.93 -7.09 16.62
N GLY A 190 9.82 -7.78 16.57
CA GLY A 190 8.88 -7.73 17.69
C GLY A 190 7.76 -8.74 17.60
N GLY A 191 6.89 -8.64 18.57
CA GLY A 191 5.68 -9.44 18.63
C GLY A 191 4.50 -8.66 19.18
N GLY A 192 3.35 -9.31 19.16
CA GLY A 192 2.13 -8.70 19.66
C GLY A 192 1.04 -9.70 19.95
N LEU A 193 0.05 -9.21 20.69
CA LEU A 193 -1.21 -9.89 20.93
C LEU A 193 -2.34 -8.98 20.49
N GLU A 194 -3.32 -9.54 19.80
CA GLU A 194 -4.51 -8.85 19.33
C GLU A 194 -5.74 -9.70 19.63
N TYR A 195 -6.69 -9.12 20.32
CA TYR A 195 -8.03 -9.66 20.44
C TYR A 195 -8.93 -8.98 19.44
N SER A 196 -9.73 -9.76 18.72
CA SER A 196 -10.72 -9.22 17.78
C SER A 196 -12.06 -9.96 17.87
N ARG A 197 -13.14 -9.19 17.68
CA ARG A 197 -14.52 -9.70 17.68
C ARG A 197 -15.24 -9.17 16.43
N PRO A 198 -15.06 -9.83 15.27
CA PRO A 198 -15.81 -9.51 14.08
C PRO A 198 -17.25 -10.08 14.18
N GLU A 199 -18.18 -9.27 13.70
CA GLU A 199 -19.60 -9.59 13.57
C GLU A 199 -20.00 -9.35 12.11
N VAL A 200 -20.38 -10.39 11.41
CA VAL A 200 -20.87 -10.33 10.04
C VAL A 200 -22.38 -10.16 10.07
N GLY A 201 -22.91 -9.25 9.31
CA GLY A 201 -24.34 -8.99 9.19
C GLY A 201 -24.73 -8.64 7.76
N ARG A 202 -26.02 -8.43 7.54
CA ARG A 202 -26.58 -8.10 6.23
C ARG A 202 -26.00 -6.80 5.68
N GLY A 203 -25.57 -6.85 4.42
CA GLY A 203 -25.12 -5.64 3.70
C GLY A 203 -26.25 -4.62 3.57
N ARG A 204 -25.89 -3.33 3.67
CA ARG A 204 -26.87 -2.22 3.62
C ARG A 204 -26.96 -1.55 2.25
N ASN A 205 -26.38 -2.16 1.22
CA ASN A 205 -26.51 -1.67 -0.15
C ASN A 205 -27.82 -2.19 -0.76
N SER A 206 -28.79 -1.30 -0.98
CA SER A 206 -30.09 -1.67 -1.54
C SER A 206 -30.04 -2.13 -3.01
N SER A 207 -28.94 -1.83 -3.72
CA SER A 207 -28.78 -2.18 -5.14
C SER A 207 -28.14 -3.55 -5.36
N LEU A 208 -27.68 -4.21 -4.29
CA LEU A 208 -26.98 -5.49 -4.37
C LEU A 208 -27.59 -6.48 -3.36
N PRO A 209 -27.62 -7.77 -3.69
CA PRO A 209 -28.02 -8.79 -2.73
C PRO A 209 -27.07 -8.81 -1.53
N THR A 210 -27.56 -9.19 -0.39
CA THR A 210 -26.72 -9.45 0.78
C THR A 210 -26.03 -10.82 0.67
N ILE A 211 -24.93 -10.99 1.38
CA ILE A 211 -24.11 -12.22 1.29
C ILE A 211 -24.91 -13.48 1.59
N GLU A 212 -25.84 -13.43 2.54
CA GLU A 212 -26.68 -14.56 2.94
C GLU A 212 -27.69 -15.00 1.86
N ASP A 213 -27.95 -14.14 0.87
CA ASP A 213 -28.86 -14.48 -0.23
C ASP A 213 -28.21 -15.43 -1.25
N ARG A 214 -26.87 -15.53 -1.28
CA ARG A 214 -26.12 -16.33 -2.27
C ARG A 214 -25.12 -17.29 -1.67
N PHE A 215 -24.68 -17.07 -0.44
CA PHE A 215 -23.60 -17.83 0.18
C PHE A 215 -24.04 -18.42 1.52
N THR A 216 -23.41 -19.52 1.89
CA THR A 216 -23.63 -20.23 3.16
C THR A 216 -22.28 -20.37 3.89
N ASP A 217 -22.27 -20.85 5.13
CA ASP A 217 -21.03 -21.16 5.85
C ASP A 217 -20.14 -22.19 5.13
N ALA A 218 -20.68 -22.99 4.24
CA ALA A 218 -19.89 -23.92 3.42
C ALA A 218 -19.06 -23.16 2.37
N THR A 219 -19.62 -22.13 1.74
CA THR A 219 -19.01 -21.35 0.65
C THR A 219 -18.37 -20.04 1.12
N ALA A 220 -18.80 -19.50 2.27
CA ALA A 220 -18.22 -18.35 2.96
C ALA A 220 -18.00 -18.71 4.44
N PRO A 221 -16.91 -19.41 4.79
CA PRO A 221 -16.68 -19.89 6.15
C PRO A 221 -16.68 -18.76 7.17
N GLY A 222 -17.44 -18.90 8.26
CA GLY A 222 -17.57 -17.87 9.29
C GLY A 222 -18.56 -16.76 8.94
N LEU A 223 -19.50 -17.04 8.02
CA LEU A 223 -20.62 -16.16 7.71
C LEU A 223 -21.59 -16.04 8.89
N SER A 224 -21.89 -17.17 9.53
CA SER A 224 -22.84 -17.22 10.63
C SER A 224 -22.14 -17.08 11.99
N GLY A 225 -22.74 -16.28 12.84
CA GLY A 225 -22.37 -16.12 14.25
C GLY A 225 -21.19 -15.19 14.49
N THR A 226 -21.16 -14.69 15.73
CA THR A 226 -20.06 -13.86 16.23
C THR A 226 -18.96 -14.74 16.80
N ARG A 227 -17.72 -14.46 16.44
CA ARG A 227 -16.54 -15.19 16.92
C ARG A 227 -15.54 -14.25 17.59
N ASN A 228 -14.81 -14.80 18.53
CA ASN A 228 -13.71 -14.08 19.19
C ASN A 228 -12.41 -14.73 18.77
N PHE A 229 -11.47 -13.90 18.34
CA PHE A 229 -10.15 -14.35 17.92
C PHE A 229 -9.06 -13.74 18.80
N LEU A 230 -8.10 -14.56 19.17
CA LEU A 230 -6.83 -14.13 19.73
C LEU A 230 -5.75 -14.37 18.69
N ARG A 231 -5.08 -13.30 18.25
CA ARG A 231 -3.98 -13.35 17.31
C ARG A 231 -2.67 -13.07 18.02
N THR A 232 -1.75 -14.02 17.99
CA THR A 232 -0.35 -13.83 18.38
C THR A 232 0.44 -13.49 17.12
N ILE A 233 1.31 -12.49 17.22
CA ILE A 233 2.05 -11.93 16.09
C ILE A 233 3.54 -11.96 16.42
N ALA A 234 4.37 -12.32 15.44
CA ALA A 234 5.81 -12.09 15.44
C ALA A 234 6.19 -11.46 14.11
N PHE A 235 7.07 -10.46 14.09
CA PHE A 235 7.46 -9.78 12.87
C PHE A 235 8.91 -9.30 12.89
N VAL A 236 9.45 -9.13 11.69
CA VAL A 236 10.72 -8.47 11.43
C VAL A 236 10.48 -7.49 10.28
N ASP A 237 10.91 -6.25 10.48
CA ASP A 237 10.92 -5.18 9.47
C ASP A 237 12.36 -4.75 9.20
N VAL A 238 12.68 -4.57 7.93
CA VAL A 238 13.89 -3.88 7.46
C VAL A 238 13.45 -2.66 6.69
N ASP A 239 13.70 -1.45 7.20
CA ASP A 239 13.28 -0.20 6.57
C ASP A 239 14.48 0.73 6.36
N TYR A 240 14.86 0.92 5.10
CA TYR A 240 15.91 1.84 4.69
C TYR A 240 15.44 2.80 3.59
N ARG A 241 14.12 3.00 3.53
CA ARG A 241 13.54 4.02 2.65
C ARG A 241 14.05 5.39 3.02
N GLN A 242 14.26 6.22 2.02
CA GLN A 242 14.52 7.63 2.28
C GLN A 242 13.22 8.30 2.75
N PRO A 243 13.25 9.09 3.84
CA PRO A 243 12.05 9.54 4.55
C PRO A 243 11.07 10.32 3.67
N LYS A 244 11.58 10.98 2.64
CA LYS A 244 10.76 11.80 1.75
C LYS A 244 10.34 11.00 0.52
N ASN A 245 9.03 10.83 0.34
CA ASN A 245 8.37 10.32 -0.88
C ASN A 245 8.75 8.90 -1.30
N ALA A 246 9.40 8.10 -0.46
CA ALA A 246 9.87 6.75 -0.78
C ALA A 246 10.45 6.66 -2.21
N ARG A 247 11.40 7.56 -2.56
CA ARG A 247 11.98 7.60 -3.91
C ARG A 247 13.10 6.59 -4.08
N ARG A 248 13.75 6.17 -3.00
CA ARG A 248 14.79 5.13 -2.99
C ARG A 248 14.83 4.38 -1.68
N GLY A 249 15.48 3.22 -1.70
CA GLY A 249 15.55 2.32 -0.56
C GLY A 249 14.49 1.26 -0.60
N GLY A 250 14.26 0.59 0.49
CA GLY A 250 13.28 -0.50 0.57
C GLY A 250 12.67 -0.65 1.95
N TRP A 251 11.55 -1.32 1.98
CA TRP A 251 10.90 -1.77 3.20
C TRP A 251 10.48 -3.24 3.01
N TYR A 252 10.98 -4.09 3.88
CA TYR A 252 10.75 -5.53 3.83
C TYR A 252 10.18 -5.98 5.16
N ARG A 253 9.01 -6.61 5.11
CA ARG A 253 8.33 -7.15 6.28
C ARG A 253 8.08 -8.64 6.13
N LEU A 254 8.43 -9.38 7.16
CA LEU A 254 8.00 -10.74 7.40
C LEU A 254 7.15 -10.74 8.67
N GLU A 255 5.93 -11.23 8.58
CA GLU A 255 5.04 -11.36 9.74
C GLU A 255 4.47 -12.79 9.80
N ALA A 256 4.69 -13.46 10.90
CA ALA A 256 4.05 -14.73 11.23
C ALA A 256 2.98 -14.49 12.30
N SER A 257 1.80 -15.06 12.13
CA SER A 257 0.75 -14.95 13.14
C SER A 257 -0.01 -16.26 13.33
N HIS A 258 -0.47 -16.47 14.55
CA HIS A 258 -1.36 -17.55 14.93
C HIS A 258 -2.68 -16.95 15.40
N VAL A 259 -3.73 -17.21 14.65
CA VAL A 259 -5.09 -16.78 14.95
C VAL A 259 -5.82 -17.96 15.57
N ARG A 260 -6.28 -17.76 16.81
CA ARG A 260 -6.99 -18.80 17.56
C ARG A 260 -8.44 -18.39 17.79
N ASP A 261 -9.36 -19.24 17.40
CA ASP A 261 -10.76 -19.21 17.78
C ASP A 261 -10.97 -20.06 19.05
N ARG A 262 -11.79 -19.60 19.99
CA ARG A 262 -12.08 -20.34 21.24
C ARG A 262 -12.69 -21.72 21.00
N ALA A 263 -13.44 -21.90 19.93
CA ALA A 263 -14.06 -23.16 19.52
C ALA A 263 -13.20 -24.01 18.56
N ASP A 264 -11.99 -23.54 18.26
CA ASP A 264 -11.02 -24.14 17.32
C ASP A 264 -11.53 -24.36 15.88
N ALA A 265 -12.75 -23.93 15.57
CA ALA A 265 -13.35 -24.08 14.24
C ALA A 265 -12.66 -23.21 13.16
N PHE A 266 -12.00 -22.12 13.60
CA PHE A 266 -11.35 -21.15 12.74
C PHE A 266 -9.91 -20.81 13.21
N THR A 267 -9.25 -21.78 13.80
CA THR A 267 -7.83 -21.64 14.20
C THR A 267 -6.93 -21.85 12.99
N PHE A 268 -6.03 -20.91 12.72
CA PHE A 268 -5.08 -20.98 11.59
C PHE A 268 -3.78 -20.25 11.88
N ARG A 269 -2.74 -20.59 11.12
CA ARG A 269 -1.47 -19.86 11.07
C ARG A 269 -1.40 -19.06 9.79
N ARG A 270 -0.82 -17.85 9.85
CA ARG A 270 -0.59 -17.02 8.68
C ARG A 270 0.86 -16.57 8.61
N LEU A 271 1.37 -16.55 7.41
CA LEU A 271 2.65 -15.96 7.06
C LEU A 271 2.41 -14.91 5.98
N ASP A 272 2.80 -13.67 6.26
CA ASP A 272 2.73 -12.54 5.35
C ASP A 272 4.15 -12.07 5.03
N VAL A 273 4.43 -11.85 3.74
CA VAL A 273 5.67 -11.26 3.22
C VAL A 273 5.29 -10.04 2.41
N ASP A 274 5.83 -8.86 2.71
CA ASP A 274 5.62 -7.63 1.95
C ASP A 274 6.99 -6.98 1.69
N LEU A 275 7.43 -7.01 0.44
CA LEU A 275 8.72 -6.49 0.00
C LEU A 275 8.47 -5.31 -0.92
N ARG A 276 8.99 -4.14 -0.57
CA ARG A 276 8.84 -2.90 -1.33
C ARG A 276 10.20 -2.33 -1.62
N GLN A 277 10.50 -2.10 -2.89
CA GLN A 277 11.77 -1.55 -3.35
C GLN A 277 11.54 -0.33 -4.23
N TYR A 278 12.34 0.70 -3.99
CA TYR A 278 12.31 1.94 -4.74
C TYR A 278 13.71 2.23 -5.27
N ALA A 279 13.80 2.47 -6.56
CA ALA A 279 15.05 2.83 -7.24
C ALA A 279 14.86 4.15 -7.98
N SER A 280 15.60 5.18 -7.57
CA SER A 280 15.56 6.48 -8.24
C SER A 280 16.61 6.57 -9.33
N ILE A 281 16.25 7.21 -10.43
CA ILE A 281 17.09 7.48 -11.59
C ILE A 281 17.04 8.99 -11.88
N LEU A 282 18.08 9.54 -12.49
CA LEU A 282 18.15 10.93 -12.92
C LEU A 282 17.84 11.93 -11.80
N ALA A 283 18.68 11.95 -10.77
CA ALA A 283 18.59 12.86 -9.63
C ALA A 283 17.21 12.84 -8.94
N GLU A 284 16.67 11.64 -8.72
CA GLU A 284 15.40 11.37 -8.02
C GLU A 284 14.14 11.85 -8.76
N ARG A 285 14.25 12.34 -9.97
CA ARG A 285 13.09 12.75 -10.77
C ARG A 285 12.30 11.59 -11.39
N ARG A 286 12.90 10.41 -11.42
CA ARG A 286 12.26 9.18 -11.94
C ARG A 286 12.47 8.06 -10.94
N VAL A 287 11.39 7.34 -10.64
CA VAL A 287 11.41 6.27 -9.64
C VAL A 287 10.78 5.02 -10.22
N PHE A 288 11.47 3.90 -10.08
CA PHE A 288 10.88 2.59 -10.21
C PHE A 288 10.52 2.07 -8.83
N ALA A 289 9.26 1.77 -8.60
CA ALA A 289 8.77 1.16 -7.39
C ALA A 289 8.25 -0.24 -7.70
N VAL A 290 8.64 -1.21 -6.89
CA VAL A 290 8.20 -2.61 -7.01
C VAL A 290 7.74 -3.08 -5.64
N ARG A 291 6.60 -3.76 -5.60
CA ARG A 291 6.11 -4.47 -4.43
C ARG A 291 5.88 -5.93 -4.78
N LEU A 292 6.34 -6.83 -3.92
CA LEU A 292 5.95 -8.23 -3.88
C LEU A 292 5.25 -8.49 -2.55
N PHE A 293 4.04 -8.99 -2.63
CA PHE A 293 3.27 -9.38 -1.46
C PHE A 293 2.84 -10.84 -1.60
N ALA A 294 3.01 -11.59 -0.53
CA ALA A 294 2.51 -12.95 -0.42
C ALA A 294 1.89 -13.16 0.95
N SER A 295 0.75 -13.82 0.99
CA SER A 295 0.07 -14.21 2.23
C SER A 295 -0.39 -15.65 2.13
N THR A 296 -0.12 -16.43 3.17
CA THR A 296 -0.57 -17.82 3.24
C THR A 296 -1.18 -18.08 4.61
N SER A 297 -2.38 -18.65 4.60
CA SER A 297 -3.15 -18.99 5.81
C SER A 297 -3.45 -20.48 5.83
N ASP A 298 -2.83 -21.20 6.75
CA ASP A 298 -2.97 -22.62 6.89
C ASP A 298 -3.86 -22.94 8.10
N PRO A 299 -5.07 -23.46 7.89
CA PRO A 299 -5.96 -23.86 8.99
C PRO A 299 -5.41 -25.05 9.76
N ALA A 300 -5.74 -25.14 11.04
CA ALA A 300 -5.54 -26.33 11.82
C ALA A 300 -6.40 -27.49 11.27
N SER A 301 -6.06 -28.72 11.66
CA SER A 301 -6.85 -29.91 11.22
C SER A 301 -8.33 -29.73 11.60
N GLY A 302 -9.22 -29.90 10.62
CA GLY A 302 -10.67 -29.72 10.79
C GLY A 302 -11.15 -28.27 10.86
N ALA A 303 -10.23 -27.28 10.93
CA ALA A 303 -10.57 -25.86 10.95
C ALA A 303 -10.62 -25.27 9.52
N ARG A 304 -11.19 -24.06 9.41
CA ARG A 304 -11.22 -23.27 8.17
C ARG A 304 -10.78 -21.84 8.44
N VAL A 305 -10.31 -21.14 7.43
CA VAL A 305 -10.04 -19.70 7.53
C VAL A 305 -11.35 -18.94 7.30
N PRO A 306 -11.78 -18.05 8.22
CA PRO A 306 -12.99 -17.25 8.00
C PRO A 306 -12.82 -16.33 6.78
N PHE A 307 -13.86 -16.21 5.96
CA PHE A 307 -13.77 -15.45 4.71
C PHE A 307 -13.35 -13.99 4.94
N HIS A 308 -13.84 -13.34 5.98
CA HIS A 308 -13.53 -11.95 6.32
C HIS A 308 -12.12 -11.74 6.87
N LEU A 309 -11.40 -12.82 7.22
CA LEU A 309 -9.99 -12.79 7.61
C LEU A 309 -9.06 -13.27 6.48
N MET A 310 -9.57 -13.75 5.35
CA MET A 310 -8.75 -14.14 4.20
C MET A 310 -8.13 -12.90 3.55
N PRO A 311 -6.89 -12.99 3.03
CA PRO A 311 -6.33 -11.97 2.15
C PRO A 311 -7.22 -11.76 0.92
N SER A 312 -7.29 -10.53 0.44
CA SER A 312 -8.10 -10.16 -0.71
C SER A 312 -7.32 -9.28 -1.68
N LEU A 313 -7.63 -9.41 -2.97
CA LEU A 313 -7.08 -8.61 -4.04
C LEU A 313 -8.20 -7.91 -4.79
N GLY A 314 -7.90 -6.73 -5.32
CA GLY A 314 -8.83 -5.81 -5.97
C GLY A 314 -8.93 -4.49 -5.21
N GLY A 315 -9.16 -3.41 -5.94
CA GLY A 315 -9.20 -2.06 -5.39
C GLY A 315 -7.87 -1.33 -5.44
N HIS A 316 -7.89 -0.14 -4.90
CA HIS A 316 -6.82 0.85 -5.06
C HIS A 316 -5.45 0.46 -4.46
N ASP A 317 -5.38 -0.49 -3.53
CA ASP A 317 -4.13 -0.86 -2.83
C ASP A 317 -3.49 -2.15 -3.37
N THR A 318 -4.22 -2.87 -4.23
CA THR A 318 -3.75 -4.17 -4.74
C THR A 318 -3.86 -4.26 -6.27
N LEU A 319 -4.94 -4.78 -6.82
CA LEU A 319 -5.17 -4.87 -8.27
C LEU A 319 -6.06 -3.70 -8.73
N ARG A 320 -5.44 -2.61 -9.18
CA ARG A 320 -6.09 -1.33 -9.46
C ARG A 320 -7.02 -1.32 -10.69
N GLY A 321 -7.18 -2.41 -11.39
CA GLY A 321 -8.15 -2.57 -12.49
C GLY A 321 -9.37 -3.40 -12.10
N PHE A 322 -9.52 -3.71 -10.82
CA PHE A 322 -10.58 -4.58 -10.33
C PHE A 322 -11.37 -3.91 -9.20
N ARG A 323 -12.63 -4.33 -9.01
CA ARG A 323 -13.45 -3.88 -7.89
C ARG A 323 -12.79 -4.19 -6.55
N ASP A 324 -13.19 -3.46 -5.54
CA ASP A 324 -12.73 -3.66 -4.16
C ASP A 324 -13.02 -5.10 -3.72
N TYR A 325 -12.00 -5.76 -3.12
CA TYR A 325 -12.10 -7.14 -2.61
C TYR A 325 -12.56 -8.18 -3.64
N ARG A 326 -12.28 -7.96 -4.93
CA ARG A 326 -12.76 -8.79 -6.04
C ARG A 326 -12.38 -10.26 -5.92
N PHE A 327 -11.20 -10.56 -5.43
CA PHE A 327 -10.68 -11.91 -5.23
C PHE A 327 -10.34 -12.10 -3.76
N ARG A 328 -10.77 -13.21 -3.18
CA ARG A 328 -10.56 -13.54 -1.77
C ARG A 328 -10.24 -15.01 -1.63
N GLY A 329 -9.21 -15.35 -0.88
CA GLY A 329 -8.81 -16.74 -0.66
C GLY A 329 -7.82 -16.87 0.50
N PRO A 330 -7.57 -18.08 1.03
CA PRO A 330 -6.65 -18.30 2.13
C PRO A 330 -5.18 -17.98 1.77
N HIS A 331 -4.84 -18.02 0.50
CA HIS A 331 -3.51 -17.71 0.00
C HIS A 331 -3.62 -16.64 -1.10
N ALA A 332 -2.67 -15.71 -1.13
CA ALA A 332 -2.60 -14.65 -2.12
C ALA A 332 -1.15 -14.33 -2.49
N ILE A 333 -0.94 -13.96 -3.75
CA ILE A 333 0.32 -13.38 -4.22
C ILE A 333 -0.01 -12.16 -5.07
N LEU A 334 0.79 -11.11 -4.94
CA LEU A 334 0.64 -9.86 -5.67
C LEU A 334 2.01 -9.31 -6.04
N THR A 335 2.17 -8.86 -7.25
CA THR A 335 3.26 -8.00 -7.68
C THR A 335 2.69 -6.70 -8.21
N GLN A 336 3.30 -5.58 -7.83
CA GLN A 336 2.96 -4.27 -8.32
C GLN A 336 4.25 -3.59 -8.78
N THR A 337 4.21 -2.99 -9.95
CA THR A 337 5.30 -2.19 -10.48
C THR A 337 4.78 -0.83 -10.85
N GLU A 338 5.54 0.21 -10.53
CA GLU A 338 5.17 1.58 -10.83
C GLU A 338 6.39 2.35 -11.30
N TYR A 339 6.27 3.00 -12.46
CA TYR A 339 7.23 3.97 -12.96
C TYR A 339 6.67 5.36 -12.73
N ARG A 340 7.33 6.15 -11.87
CA ARG A 340 6.96 7.53 -11.54
C ARG A 340 7.95 8.49 -12.20
N TRP A 341 7.45 9.62 -12.70
CA TRP A 341 8.31 10.71 -13.16
C TRP A 341 7.73 12.04 -12.74
N GLU A 342 8.60 12.89 -12.22
CA GLU A 342 8.24 14.23 -11.81
C GLU A 342 7.92 15.09 -13.04
N ILE A 343 6.69 15.55 -13.14
CA ILE A 343 6.23 16.48 -14.19
C ILE A 343 6.48 17.90 -13.74
N TRP A 344 6.16 18.19 -12.47
CA TRP A 344 6.41 19.45 -11.78
C TRP A 344 6.83 19.17 -10.34
N SER A 345 7.39 20.20 -9.68
CA SER A 345 7.67 20.08 -8.25
C SER A 345 6.40 19.69 -7.48
N GLY A 346 6.44 18.56 -6.77
CA GLY A 346 5.31 18.03 -6.02
C GLY A 346 4.23 17.29 -6.84
N LEU A 347 4.44 17.11 -8.16
CA LEU A 347 3.52 16.32 -9.00
C LEU A 347 4.27 15.29 -9.82
N ASP A 348 4.07 14.02 -9.51
CA ASP A 348 4.53 12.91 -10.32
C ASP A 348 3.39 12.34 -11.17
N ALA A 349 3.67 12.03 -12.44
CA ALA A 349 2.87 11.08 -13.19
C ALA A 349 3.39 9.67 -12.92
N ALA A 350 2.53 8.69 -13.07
CA ALA A 350 2.86 7.29 -12.87
C ALA A 350 2.23 6.40 -13.92
N LEU A 351 2.98 5.41 -14.37
CA LEU A 351 2.47 4.23 -15.07
C LEU A 351 2.62 3.03 -14.15
N PHE A 352 1.64 2.15 -14.15
CA PHE A 352 1.69 0.99 -13.29
C PHE A 352 1.19 -0.29 -13.96
N TYR A 353 1.69 -1.40 -13.45
CA TYR A 353 1.23 -2.75 -13.74
C TYR A 353 1.12 -3.53 -12.44
N ASP A 354 -0.05 -4.09 -12.19
CA ASP A 354 -0.35 -4.93 -11.03
C ASP A 354 -0.74 -6.32 -11.53
N ALA A 355 -0.21 -7.36 -10.90
CA ALA A 355 -0.58 -8.74 -11.21
C ALA A 355 -0.65 -9.57 -9.94
N GLY A 356 -1.69 -10.40 -9.80
CA GLY A 356 -1.83 -11.22 -8.61
C GLY A 356 -2.91 -12.28 -8.74
N LYS A 357 -2.95 -13.18 -7.80
CA LYS A 357 -4.02 -14.16 -7.66
C LYS A 357 -4.24 -14.57 -6.22
N VAL A 358 -5.41 -15.10 -5.96
CA VAL A 358 -5.69 -15.87 -4.75
C VAL A 358 -5.72 -17.34 -5.07
N ALA A 359 -5.46 -18.20 -4.10
CA ALA A 359 -5.48 -19.64 -4.25
C ALA A 359 -6.17 -20.30 -3.06
N LEU A 360 -6.81 -21.45 -3.30
CA LEU A 360 -7.41 -22.25 -2.24
C LEU A 360 -6.40 -23.17 -1.54
N ARG A 361 -5.32 -23.54 -2.24
CA ARG A 361 -4.23 -24.37 -1.73
C ARG A 361 -2.91 -23.64 -1.90
N ARG A 362 -1.99 -23.81 -0.97
CA ARG A 362 -0.64 -23.23 -1.05
C ARG A 362 0.10 -23.67 -2.30
N ALA A 363 -0.06 -24.91 -2.74
CA ALA A 363 0.59 -25.45 -3.94
C ALA A 363 0.18 -24.74 -5.24
N ASP A 364 -0.98 -24.05 -5.24
CA ASP A 364 -1.48 -23.31 -6.40
C ASP A 364 -1.00 -21.84 -6.39
N LEU A 365 -0.18 -21.46 -5.40
CA LEU A 365 0.38 -20.11 -5.28
C LEU A 365 1.65 -20.01 -6.13
N ASP A 366 1.47 -19.85 -7.43
CA ASP A 366 2.52 -19.68 -8.43
C ASP A 366 2.29 -18.42 -9.29
N PHE A 367 3.23 -18.07 -10.14
CA PHE A 367 3.12 -16.92 -11.05
C PHE A 367 2.40 -17.23 -12.38
N ARG A 368 1.60 -18.29 -12.44
CA ARG A 368 0.81 -18.65 -13.60
C ARG A 368 -0.63 -18.15 -13.43
N ARG A 369 -1.25 -17.74 -14.55
CA ARG A 369 -2.65 -17.27 -14.59
C ARG A 369 -2.94 -16.21 -13.53
N LEU A 370 -2.08 -15.20 -13.45
CA LEU A 370 -2.34 -14.03 -12.63
C LEU A 370 -3.45 -13.20 -13.28
N GLU A 371 -4.30 -12.63 -12.44
CA GLU A 371 -5.15 -11.52 -12.84
C GLU A 371 -4.27 -10.28 -12.91
N ASP A 372 -4.40 -9.49 -13.97
CA ASP A 372 -3.55 -8.34 -14.21
C ASP A 372 -4.33 -7.06 -14.49
N ALA A 373 -3.71 -5.95 -14.16
CA ALA A 373 -4.21 -4.62 -14.39
C ALA A 373 -3.04 -3.69 -14.73
N TYR A 374 -3.29 -2.76 -15.61
CA TYR A 374 -2.36 -1.69 -15.92
C TYR A 374 -3.07 -0.34 -15.85
N GLY A 375 -2.30 0.71 -15.78
CA GLY A 375 -2.91 2.03 -15.71
C GLY A 375 -1.91 3.15 -15.60
N PHE A 376 -2.47 4.32 -15.38
CA PHE A 376 -1.71 5.54 -15.15
C PHE A 376 -2.35 6.37 -14.04
N GLY A 377 -1.57 7.27 -13.48
CA GLY A 377 -2.07 8.12 -12.41
C GLY A 377 -1.17 9.30 -12.12
N PHE A 378 -1.60 10.10 -11.14
CA PHE A 378 -0.89 11.27 -10.65
C PHE A 378 -0.70 11.16 -9.14
N ARG A 379 0.46 11.62 -8.66
CA ARG A 379 0.86 11.64 -7.25
C ARG A 379 1.11 13.09 -6.85
N PHE A 380 0.33 13.59 -5.92
CA PHE A 380 0.52 14.93 -5.36
C PHE A 380 1.32 14.80 -4.08
N ASN A 381 2.57 15.23 -4.16
CA ASN A 381 3.57 15.03 -3.13
C ASN A 381 3.88 16.33 -2.38
N THR A 382 4.20 16.18 -1.10
CA THR A 382 4.85 17.20 -0.27
C THR A 382 6.21 16.68 0.17
N ASP A 383 6.91 17.50 0.93
CA ASP A 383 8.14 17.09 1.61
C ASP A 383 7.95 15.88 2.55
N ASN A 384 6.73 15.64 3.02
CA ASN A 384 6.41 14.59 3.97
C ASN A 384 5.82 13.30 3.35
N GLY A 385 5.65 13.26 2.03
CA GLY A 385 5.09 12.14 1.30
C GLY A 385 3.94 12.51 0.36
N THR A 386 3.30 11.53 -0.22
CA THR A 386 2.15 11.72 -1.10
C THR A 386 0.93 12.11 -0.29
N ILE A 387 0.32 13.26 -0.59
CA ILE A 387 -0.92 13.72 0.06
C ILE A 387 -2.10 12.95 -0.50
N PHE A 388 -2.21 12.90 -1.83
CA PHE A 388 -3.24 12.13 -2.52
C PHE A 388 -2.78 11.70 -3.90
N ARG A 389 -3.45 10.71 -4.43
CA ARG A 389 -3.23 10.19 -5.78
C ARG A 389 -4.52 9.97 -6.52
N ILE A 390 -4.43 10.04 -7.83
CA ILE A 390 -5.51 9.72 -8.76
C ILE A 390 -5.00 8.61 -9.66
N ASP A 391 -5.67 7.48 -9.69
CA ASP A 391 -5.29 6.33 -10.52
C ASP A 391 -6.44 5.92 -11.44
N ALA A 392 -6.15 5.77 -12.73
CA ALA A 392 -7.02 5.12 -13.71
C ALA A 392 -6.46 3.73 -14.01
N GLY A 393 -7.16 2.69 -13.58
CA GLY A 393 -6.77 1.30 -13.73
C GLY A 393 -7.67 0.54 -14.69
N PHE A 394 -7.08 -0.34 -15.49
CA PHE A 394 -7.72 -1.17 -16.51
C PHE A 394 -7.42 -2.63 -16.19
N GLY A 395 -8.41 -3.38 -15.77
CA GLY A 395 -8.29 -4.81 -15.47
C GLY A 395 -8.78 -5.68 -16.60
N SER A 396 -8.20 -6.84 -16.74
CA SER A 396 -8.49 -7.78 -17.83
C SER A 396 -9.95 -8.29 -17.84
N ARG A 397 -10.59 -8.39 -16.66
CA ARG A 397 -11.95 -8.94 -16.54
C ARG A 397 -13.01 -7.97 -16.01
N ASP A 398 -12.62 -6.99 -15.19
CA ASP A 398 -13.59 -6.14 -14.46
C ASP A 398 -13.77 -4.75 -15.08
N GLY A 399 -12.93 -4.38 -16.05
CA GLY A 399 -13.08 -3.15 -16.83
C GLY A 399 -12.22 -2.00 -16.31
N LYS A 400 -12.81 -0.81 -16.16
CA LYS A 400 -12.10 0.44 -15.88
C LYS A 400 -12.49 0.96 -14.50
N HIS A 401 -11.51 1.37 -13.72
CA HIS A 401 -11.72 1.95 -12.40
C HIS A 401 -10.92 3.24 -12.24
N LEU A 402 -11.53 4.25 -11.64
CA LEU A 402 -10.91 5.50 -11.25
C LEU A 402 -10.90 5.59 -9.73
N TYR A 403 -9.73 5.83 -9.16
CA TYR A 403 -9.54 5.97 -7.72
C TYR A 403 -8.98 7.34 -7.38
N ILE A 404 -9.52 7.96 -6.35
CA ILE A 404 -8.96 9.13 -5.70
C ILE A 404 -8.69 8.72 -4.25
N VAL A 405 -7.42 8.66 -3.88
CA VAL A 405 -6.98 8.09 -2.60
C VAL A 405 -6.02 9.05 -1.92
N PHE A 406 -6.15 9.18 -0.61
CA PHE A 406 -5.22 9.94 0.21
C PHE A 406 -4.08 9.03 0.68
N GLY A 407 -2.84 9.46 0.41
CA GLY A 407 -1.62 8.71 0.72
C GLY A 407 -1.04 7.92 -0.48
N ASP A 408 0.01 7.16 -0.19
CA ASP A 408 0.75 6.34 -1.16
C ASP A 408 0.03 5.03 -1.53
N VAL A 409 0.51 4.36 -2.58
CA VAL A 409 0.05 3.01 -2.96
C VAL A 409 0.68 1.97 -2.03
N PHE A 410 1.99 2.09 -1.82
CA PHE A 410 2.80 1.20 -1.01
C PHE A 410 4.12 1.86 -0.63
#